data_84cb3ae99199f3115a9cd597de3af965
#
_entry.id   84cb3ae99199f3115a9cd597de3af965
#
_cell.length_a   1.000
_cell.length_b   1.000
_cell.length_c   1.000
_cell.angle_alpha   90.00
_cell.angle_beta   90.00
_cell.angle_gamma   90.00
#
_symmetry.space_group_name_H-M   'P 1'
#
loop_
_entity.id
_entity.type
_entity.pdbx_description
1 polymer ?
#
loop_
_entity_poly.entity_id
_entity_poly.type
_entity_poly.pdbx_seq_one_letter_code
_entity_poly.pdbx_strand_id
1 'polypeptide(L)'
;PFLKEKLPWGLVPYVQSLLLARYIRGDIDEYPPLPVEVSRRETMLVLITYDVNTTTSAGKRRLRMVAKKCVAYGTRVQNSVFECVLDNSQYKLLKHELEQLIDTNFDSLRFYTLGNSYQNKVTHIGAKETFEIEGDLIL
;
A
#
# COMPACT_ATOMS: atom_id res chain seq x y z
N PRO A 1 4.93 -26.05 9.24
CA PRO A 1 6.35 -25.86 9.08
C PRO A 1 6.81 -24.44 9.34
N PHE A 2 8.05 -24.33 9.62
CA PHE A 2 8.70 -23.08 10.02
C PHE A 2 8.55 -21.92 9.03
N LEU A 3 8.31 -22.18 7.77
CA LEU A 3 8.15 -21.15 6.75
C LEU A 3 6.93 -20.24 6.97
N LYS A 4 5.92 -20.75 7.69
CA LYS A 4 4.69 -19.99 7.92
C LYS A 4 4.87 -18.82 8.86
N GLU A 5 5.83 -18.90 9.78
CA GLU A 5 5.87 -17.99 10.91
C GLU A 5 6.93 -16.88 10.78
N LYS A 6 7.94 -17.07 9.94
CA LYS A 6 9.11 -16.20 9.96
C LYS A 6 9.48 -15.59 8.61
N LEU A 7 8.71 -15.86 7.58
CA LEU A 7 9.07 -15.40 6.26
C LEU A 7 8.61 -13.96 6.02
N PRO A 8 9.52 -13.03 5.75
CA PRO A 8 9.13 -11.68 5.35
C PRO A 8 8.32 -11.69 4.05
N TRP A 9 7.36 -10.81 3.95
CA TRP A 9 6.48 -10.72 2.79
C TRP A 9 7.22 -10.64 1.46
N GLY A 10 8.30 -9.85 1.40
CA GLY A 10 9.09 -9.68 0.18
C GLY A 10 9.80 -10.94 -0.30
N LEU A 11 9.99 -11.92 0.56
CA LEU A 11 10.66 -13.18 0.22
C LEU A 11 9.70 -14.29 -0.19
N VAL A 12 8.40 -14.11 0.03
CA VAL A 12 7.40 -15.15 -0.25
C VAL A 12 7.38 -15.60 -1.71
N PRO A 13 7.33 -14.70 -2.72
CA PRO A 13 7.35 -15.14 -4.11
C PRO A 13 8.62 -15.90 -4.48
N TYR A 14 9.74 -15.54 -3.86
CA TYR A 14 11.03 -16.19 -4.05
C TYR A 14 11.00 -17.64 -3.57
N VAL A 15 10.52 -17.84 -2.35
CA VAL A 15 10.43 -19.17 -1.75
C VAL A 15 9.47 -20.05 -2.52
N GLN A 16 8.34 -19.50 -2.98
CA GLN A 16 7.39 -20.25 -3.78
C GLN A 16 7.98 -20.72 -5.10
N SER A 17 8.76 -19.88 -5.77
CA SER A 17 9.44 -20.25 -7.00
C SER A 17 10.43 -21.39 -6.79
N LEU A 18 11.17 -21.36 -5.68
CA LEU A 18 12.09 -22.44 -5.32
C LEU A 18 11.37 -23.74 -5.01
N LEU A 19 10.26 -23.68 -4.29
CA LEU A 19 9.45 -24.86 -3.94
C LEU A 19 8.82 -25.46 -5.19
N LEU A 20 8.32 -24.64 -6.10
CA LEU A 20 7.78 -25.12 -7.37
C LEU A 20 8.84 -25.82 -8.20
N ALA A 21 10.03 -25.25 -8.29
CA ALA A 21 11.14 -25.86 -9.01
C ALA A 21 11.50 -27.22 -8.42
N ARG A 22 11.53 -27.35 -7.11
CA ARG A 22 11.81 -28.64 -6.44
C ARG A 22 10.71 -29.65 -6.69
N TYR A 23 9.46 -29.24 -6.65
CA TYR A 23 8.33 -30.12 -6.97
C TYR A 23 8.40 -30.63 -8.42
N ILE A 24 8.65 -29.75 -9.37
CA ILE A 24 8.77 -30.12 -10.78
C ILE A 24 9.92 -31.09 -11.01
N ARG A 25 11.04 -30.93 -10.31
CA ARG A 25 12.19 -31.85 -10.41
C ARG A 25 11.97 -33.19 -9.72
N GLY A 26 10.90 -33.32 -8.95
CA GLY A 26 10.65 -34.54 -8.17
C GLY A 26 11.43 -34.60 -6.86
N ASP A 27 12.04 -33.51 -6.43
CA ASP A 27 12.78 -33.46 -5.17
C ASP A 27 11.85 -33.46 -3.95
N ILE A 28 10.60 -33.09 -4.15
CA ILE A 28 9.54 -33.18 -3.14
C ILE A 28 8.30 -33.80 -3.78
N ASP A 29 7.60 -34.62 -3.02
CA ASP A 29 6.45 -35.39 -3.53
C ASP A 29 5.18 -34.54 -3.60
N GLU A 30 5.07 -33.55 -2.76
CA GLU A 30 3.89 -32.71 -2.67
C GLU A 30 4.30 -31.24 -2.59
N TYR A 31 3.62 -30.41 -3.39
CA TYR A 31 3.86 -28.97 -3.34
C TYR A 31 3.26 -28.42 -2.04
N PRO A 32 4.08 -27.78 -1.18
CA PRO A 32 3.58 -27.29 0.10
C PRO A 32 2.52 -26.20 -0.10
N PRO A 33 1.48 -26.17 0.72
CA PRO A 33 0.50 -25.10 0.68
C PRO A 33 1.13 -23.77 1.08
N LEU A 34 0.56 -22.69 0.57
CA LEU A 34 0.97 -21.34 0.95
C LEU A 34 0.76 -21.11 2.45
N PRO A 35 1.68 -20.41 3.11
CA PRO A 35 1.43 -19.94 4.47
C PRO A 35 0.16 -19.12 4.55
N VAL A 36 -0.62 -19.31 5.60
CA VAL A 36 -1.90 -18.62 5.78
C VAL A 36 -1.69 -17.10 5.80
N GLU A 37 -0.61 -16.65 6.37
CA GLU A 37 -0.25 -15.23 6.44
C GLU A 37 -0.04 -14.59 5.07
N VAL A 38 0.36 -15.36 4.07
CA VAL A 38 0.53 -14.89 2.70
C VAL A 38 -0.80 -14.80 1.98
N SER A 39 -1.68 -15.80 2.17
CA SER A 39 -2.94 -15.89 1.46
C SER A 39 -4.06 -15.04 2.06
N ARG A 40 -3.89 -14.61 3.32
CA ARG A 40 -4.91 -13.87 4.07
C ARG A 40 -4.38 -12.57 4.63
N ARG A 41 -3.68 -11.82 3.80
CA ARG A 41 -3.21 -10.50 4.20
C ARG A 41 -4.41 -9.59 4.48
N GLU A 42 -4.46 -9.10 5.71
CA GLU A 42 -5.46 -8.10 6.06
C GLU A 42 -5.05 -6.75 5.53
N THR A 43 -5.96 -6.11 4.81
CA THR A 43 -5.77 -4.75 4.34
C THR A 43 -6.73 -3.80 5.04
N MET A 44 -6.35 -2.55 5.09
CA MET A 44 -7.18 -1.48 5.63
C MET A 44 -7.20 -0.32 4.65
N LEU A 45 -8.25 0.46 4.72
CA LEU A 45 -8.33 1.72 4.00
C LEU A 45 -7.62 2.80 4.80
N VAL A 46 -6.70 3.49 4.15
CA VAL A 46 -5.97 4.62 4.70
C VAL A 46 -6.24 5.84 3.84
N LEU A 47 -6.75 6.88 4.45
CA LEU A 47 -6.89 8.17 3.81
C LEU A 47 -5.67 9.00 4.14
N ILE A 48 -4.98 9.50 3.13
CA ILE A 48 -3.78 10.34 3.29
C ILE A 48 -4.11 11.73 2.80
N THR A 49 -3.90 12.72 3.66
CA THR A 49 -4.02 14.13 3.29
C THR A 49 -2.71 14.83 3.58
N TYR A 50 -2.35 15.77 2.74
CA TYR A 50 -1.14 16.54 2.94
C TYR A 50 -1.33 18.00 2.58
N ASP A 51 -0.55 18.84 3.24
CA ASP A 51 -0.46 20.28 2.97
C ASP A 51 1.02 20.62 2.94
N VAL A 52 1.53 20.91 1.75
CA VAL A 52 2.94 21.20 1.54
C VAL A 52 3.10 22.67 1.14
N ASN A 53 3.97 23.36 1.84
CA ASN A 53 4.25 24.77 1.55
C ASN A 53 4.99 24.88 0.21
N THR A 54 4.38 25.57 -0.75
CA THR A 54 4.91 25.70 -2.12
C THR A 54 5.43 27.08 -2.44
N THR A 55 5.74 27.90 -1.43
CA THR A 55 6.27 29.25 -1.64
C THR A 55 7.70 29.25 -2.18
N THR A 56 8.41 28.12 -2.05
CA THR A 56 9.77 27.96 -2.54
C THR A 56 9.85 26.87 -3.60
N SER A 57 10.92 26.87 -4.39
CA SER A 57 11.16 25.79 -5.36
C SER A 57 11.36 24.45 -4.68
N ALA A 58 12.00 24.43 -3.51
CA ALA A 58 12.17 23.23 -2.70
C ALA A 58 10.82 22.68 -2.24
N GLY A 59 9.90 23.53 -1.81
CA GLY A 59 8.54 23.14 -1.42
C GLY A 59 7.75 22.58 -2.58
N LYS A 60 7.84 23.17 -3.76
CA LYS A 60 7.21 22.66 -4.97
C LYS A 60 7.73 21.26 -5.32
N ARG A 61 9.02 21.03 -5.15
CA ARG A 61 9.63 19.72 -5.34
C ARG A 61 9.10 18.70 -4.33
N ARG A 62 9.03 19.08 -3.05
CA ARG A 62 8.48 18.20 -2.01
C ARG A 62 7.05 17.78 -2.34
N LEU A 63 6.23 18.74 -2.78
CA LEU A 63 4.85 18.45 -3.18
C LEU A 63 4.80 17.39 -4.29
N ARG A 64 5.62 17.55 -5.33
CA ARG A 64 5.67 16.57 -6.43
C ARG A 64 6.11 15.20 -5.96
N MET A 65 7.09 15.13 -5.08
CA MET A 65 7.59 13.87 -4.56
C MET A 65 6.57 13.15 -3.68
N VAL A 66 5.86 13.89 -2.83
CA VAL A 66 4.78 13.35 -2.00
C VAL A 66 3.65 12.81 -2.88
N ALA A 67 3.20 13.60 -3.85
CA ALA A 67 2.14 13.19 -4.76
C ALA A 67 2.54 11.93 -5.55
N LYS A 68 3.75 11.89 -6.07
CA LYS A 68 4.26 10.74 -6.82
C LYS A 68 4.27 9.47 -5.95
N LYS A 69 4.68 9.58 -4.70
CA LYS A 69 4.68 8.45 -3.77
C LYS A 69 3.25 7.97 -3.50
N CYS A 70 2.33 8.87 -3.25
CA CYS A 70 0.93 8.53 -3.00
C CYS A 70 0.26 7.88 -4.22
N VAL A 71 0.55 8.35 -5.43
CA VAL A 71 0.03 7.76 -6.68
C VAL A 71 0.47 6.30 -6.82
N ALA A 72 1.68 5.97 -6.38
CA ALA A 72 2.18 4.60 -6.45
C ALA A 72 1.43 3.64 -5.53
N TYR A 73 0.78 4.13 -4.47
CA TYR A 73 0.13 3.30 -3.45
C TYR A 73 -1.39 3.40 -3.42
N GLY A 74 -1.97 4.40 -4.06
CA GLY A 74 -3.41 4.61 -3.93
C GLY A 74 -4.03 5.44 -5.04
N THR A 75 -5.27 5.83 -4.80
CA THR A 75 -6.09 6.58 -5.73
C THR A 75 -6.27 8.01 -5.27
N ARG A 76 -5.94 8.95 -6.13
CA ARG A 76 -6.18 10.37 -5.87
C ARG A 76 -7.67 10.67 -5.96
N VAL A 77 -8.24 11.19 -4.88
CA VAL A 77 -9.65 11.58 -4.84
C VAL A 77 -9.83 13.09 -4.86
N GLN A 78 -8.84 13.83 -4.38
CA GLN A 78 -8.71 15.29 -4.51
C GLN A 78 -7.23 15.61 -4.65
N ASN A 79 -6.89 16.87 -4.92
CA ASN A 79 -5.50 17.26 -5.21
C ASN A 79 -4.48 16.76 -4.18
N SER A 80 -4.80 16.86 -2.91
CA SER A 80 -3.91 16.45 -1.82
C SER A 80 -4.56 15.40 -0.92
N VAL A 81 -5.44 14.57 -1.49
CA VAL A 81 -6.15 13.53 -0.76
C VAL A 81 -6.10 12.24 -1.55
N PHE A 82 -5.60 11.18 -0.91
CA PHE A 82 -5.47 9.86 -1.50
C PHE A 82 -6.14 8.81 -0.63
N GLU A 83 -6.78 7.84 -1.28
CA GLU A 83 -7.29 6.64 -0.65
C GLU A 83 -6.40 5.47 -1.03
N CYS A 84 -5.88 4.76 -0.03
CA CYS A 84 -4.96 3.64 -0.23
C CYS A 84 -5.47 2.41 0.51
N VAL A 85 -5.44 1.26 -0.16
CA VAL A 85 -5.73 -0.03 0.49
C VAL A 85 -4.39 -0.69 0.77
N LEU A 86 -4.03 -0.78 2.04
CA LEU A 86 -2.68 -1.19 2.47
C LEU A 86 -2.76 -2.23 3.57
N ASP A 87 -1.84 -3.17 3.56
CA ASP A 87 -1.59 -3.96 4.76
C ASP A 87 -0.74 -3.16 5.76
N ASN A 88 -0.57 -3.71 6.95
CA ASN A 88 0.14 -3.02 8.01
C ASN A 88 1.61 -2.72 7.65
N SER A 89 2.27 -3.62 6.95
CA SER A 89 3.66 -3.44 6.53
C SER A 89 3.79 -2.34 5.48
N GLN A 90 2.90 -2.33 4.50
CA GLN A 90 2.84 -1.30 3.49
C GLN A 90 2.53 0.07 4.08
N TYR A 91 1.61 0.12 5.04
CA TYR A 91 1.28 1.37 5.73
C TYR A 91 2.48 1.95 6.47
N LYS A 92 3.18 1.12 7.22
CA LYS A 92 4.36 1.56 7.96
C LYS A 92 5.46 2.08 7.03
N LEU A 93 5.68 1.37 5.93
CA LEU A 93 6.69 1.76 4.95
C LEU A 93 6.32 3.07 4.28
N LEU A 94 5.09 3.20 3.79
CA LEU A 94 4.63 4.41 3.12
C LEU A 94 4.68 5.62 4.06
N LYS A 95 4.21 5.44 5.28
CA LYS A 95 4.26 6.48 6.31
C LYS A 95 5.69 6.96 6.54
N HIS A 96 6.63 6.03 6.70
CA HIS A 96 8.04 6.37 6.89
C HIS A 96 8.60 7.11 5.67
N GLU A 97 8.35 6.63 4.47
CA GLU A 97 8.84 7.27 3.24
C GLU A 97 8.29 8.68 3.08
N LEU A 98 7.01 8.90 3.35
CA LEU A 98 6.41 10.22 3.27
C LEU A 98 6.96 11.17 4.33
N GLU A 99 7.21 10.69 5.54
CA GLU A 99 7.84 11.49 6.59
C GLU A 99 9.22 11.99 6.18
N GLN A 100 9.96 11.20 5.42
CA GLN A 100 11.29 11.56 4.92
C GLN A 100 11.24 12.60 3.79
N LEU A 101 10.13 12.70 3.09
CA LEU A 101 9.99 13.60 1.96
C LEU A 101 9.60 15.01 2.37
N ILE A 102 8.87 15.17 3.46
CA ILE A 102 8.38 16.49 3.89
C ILE A 102 9.35 17.22 4.80
N ASP A 103 9.12 18.52 4.93
CA ASP A 103 9.76 19.35 5.94
C ASP A 103 8.73 19.65 7.03
N THR A 104 8.90 19.05 8.19
CA THR A 104 7.92 19.17 9.28
C THR A 104 7.78 20.58 9.84
N ASN A 105 8.68 21.50 9.52
CA ASN A 105 8.56 22.89 9.90
C ASN A 105 7.56 23.66 9.02
N PHE A 106 7.29 23.17 7.80
CA PHE A 106 6.48 23.88 6.82
C PHE A 106 5.33 23.07 6.27
N ASP A 107 5.43 21.73 6.34
CA ASP A 107 4.50 20.84 5.70
C ASP A 107 3.75 20.00 6.73
N SER A 108 2.58 19.48 6.34
CA SER A 108 1.78 18.58 7.17
C SER A 108 1.37 17.34 6.40
N LEU A 109 1.39 16.21 7.10
CA LEU A 109 0.80 14.95 6.64
C LEU A 109 -0.22 14.49 7.67
N ARG A 110 -1.30 13.89 7.18
CA ARG A 110 -2.30 13.30 8.05
C ARG A 110 -2.77 11.96 7.48
N PHE A 111 -2.84 10.96 8.35
CA PHE A 111 -3.26 9.62 8.00
C PHE A 111 -4.50 9.26 8.80
N TYR A 112 -5.53 8.81 8.11
CA TYR A 112 -6.75 8.30 8.73
C TYR A 112 -6.84 6.82 8.40
N THR A 113 -6.82 5.98 9.41
CA THR A 113 -6.98 4.53 9.23
C THR A 113 -8.43 4.17 9.46
N LEU A 114 -9.09 3.69 8.43
CA LEU A 114 -10.52 3.38 8.48
C LEU A 114 -10.80 1.90 8.74
N GLY A 115 -9.75 1.15 9.04
CA GLY A 115 -9.86 -0.26 9.39
C GLY A 115 -10.04 -1.17 8.20
N ASN A 116 -10.28 -2.44 8.48
CA ASN A 116 -10.41 -3.48 7.46
C ASN A 116 -11.83 -3.67 6.94
N SER A 117 -12.85 -3.16 7.64
CA SER A 117 -14.25 -3.20 7.21
C SER A 117 -14.64 -1.88 6.55
N TYR A 118 -13.96 -1.53 5.47
CA TYR A 118 -14.06 -0.20 4.88
C TYR A 118 -15.01 -0.10 3.69
N GLN A 119 -15.58 -1.19 3.19
CA GLN A 119 -16.39 -1.20 1.97
C GLN A 119 -17.61 -0.27 2.05
N ASN A 120 -18.19 -0.11 3.24
CA ASN A 120 -19.35 0.75 3.45
C ASN A 120 -18.99 2.10 4.10
N LYS A 121 -17.71 2.43 4.20
CA LYS A 121 -17.27 3.65 4.87
C LYS A 121 -17.01 4.82 3.94
N VAL A 122 -17.07 4.58 2.63
CA VAL A 122 -16.89 5.62 1.63
C VAL A 122 -18.15 5.71 0.78
N THR A 123 -18.72 6.90 0.72
CA THR A 123 -19.84 7.20 -0.18
C THR A 123 -19.42 8.33 -1.11
N HIS A 124 -19.47 8.07 -2.41
CA HIS A 124 -19.17 9.09 -3.40
C HIS A 124 -20.44 9.64 -4.00
N ILE A 125 -20.54 10.96 -4.09
CA ILE A 125 -21.63 11.66 -4.73
C ILE A 125 -21.03 12.74 -5.63
N GLY A 126 -21.36 12.70 -6.90
CA GLY A 126 -20.92 13.73 -7.84
C GLY A 126 -20.42 13.16 -9.16
N ALA A 127 -19.95 14.05 -10.02
CA ALA A 127 -19.59 13.72 -11.39
C ALA A 127 -18.19 13.14 -11.56
N LYS A 128 -17.32 13.26 -10.53
CA LYS A 128 -15.96 12.75 -10.62
C LYS A 128 -15.96 11.23 -10.53
N GLU A 129 -15.33 10.58 -11.51
CA GLU A 129 -15.21 9.12 -11.49
C GLU A 129 -14.35 8.67 -10.31
N THR A 130 -14.81 7.61 -9.64
CA THR A 130 -14.01 6.92 -8.63
C THR A 130 -13.97 5.44 -8.98
N PHE A 131 -12.85 4.83 -8.70
CA PHE A 131 -12.73 3.38 -8.81
C PHE A 131 -13.19 2.75 -7.51
N GLU A 132 -13.81 1.57 -7.60
CA GLU A 132 -14.10 0.80 -6.42
C GLU A 132 -12.80 0.39 -5.75
N ILE A 133 -12.79 0.43 -4.41
CA ILE A 133 -11.57 0.20 -3.63
C ILE A 133 -10.99 -1.19 -3.86
N GLU A 134 -11.85 -2.17 -4.12
CA GLU A 134 -11.44 -3.54 -4.46
C GLU A 134 -11.83 -3.94 -5.88
N GLY A 135 -12.20 -2.98 -6.69
CA GLY A 135 -12.50 -3.23 -8.08
C GLY A 135 -11.25 -3.53 -8.88
N ASP A 136 -11.46 -3.99 -10.08
CA ASP A 136 -10.38 -4.25 -11.01
C ASP A 136 -9.62 -2.96 -11.30
N LEU A 137 -8.52 -2.80 -10.60
CA LEU A 137 -7.55 -1.76 -10.89
C LEU A 137 -6.80 -2.06 -12.18
N ILE A 138 -7.50 -2.55 -13.13
CA ILE A 138 -6.94 -2.81 -14.44
C ILE A 138 -7.02 -1.51 -15.21
N LEU A 139 -5.92 -0.99 -15.41
CA LEU A 139 -5.76 0.17 -16.24
C LEU A 139 -5.25 -0.26 -17.61
#